data_9d2e0e7cdc793391f13d30aefc515fcc
#
_entry.id   9d2e0e7cdc793391f13d30aefc515fcc
#
_cell.length_a   1.000
_cell.length_b   1.000
_cell.length_c   1.000
_cell.angle_alpha   90.00
_cell.angle_beta   90.00
_cell.angle_gamma   90.00
#
_symmetry.space_group_name_H-M   'P 1'
#
loop_
_entity.id
_entity.type
_entity.pdbx_description
1 polymer ?
#
loop_
_entity_poly.entity_id
_entity_poly.type
_entity_poly.pdbx_seq_one_letter_code
_entity_poly.pdbx_strand_id
1 'polypeptide(L)'
;PEFNLAKGIIVAVISGILSAGFAFSLSMGEPIAEAARKIAVDTEALAPESADFFKNNATLVVTLWGGFISNFLICGYMILRNKSLGDIYKAGKKMGIANFLLCAVAGVCWYGQFFFYGMGTTQLGKEYDFSSWSLHMSFIIVFAAIWALGLREWKGSGALTKCVLWVGILILVCSAFIIGLGQR
;
A
#
# COMPACT_ATOMS: atom_id res chain seq x y z
N PRO A 1 -14.47 12.27 -22.41
CA PRO A 1 -13.83 11.31 -21.53
C PRO A 1 -12.50 10.91 -22.16
N GLU A 2 -11.44 11.28 -21.47
CA GLU A 2 -10.07 11.13 -21.96
C GLU A 2 -9.51 9.74 -21.66
N PHE A 3 -10.27 8.70 -21.92
CA PHE A 3 -9.76 7.36 -21.77
C PHE A 3 -8.79 7.03 -22.90
N ASN A 4 -7.51 6.98 -22.60
CA ASN A 4 -6.46 6.53 -23.52
C ASN A 4 -5.87 5.21 -23.00
N LEU A 5 -6.24 4.11 -23.64
CA LEU A 5 -5.83 2.75 -23.22
C LEU A 5 -4.30 2.60 -23.20
N ALA A 6 -3.61 3.08 -24.24
CA ALA A 6 -2.17 2.97 -24.33
C ALA A 6 -1.47 3.73 -23.17
N LYS A 7 -1.91 4.96 -22.90
CA LYS A 7 -1.41 5.74 -21.76
C LYS A 7 -1.69 5.03 -20.43
N GLY A 8 -2.89 4.48 -20.28
CA GLY A 8 -3.27 3.72 -19.08
C GLY A 8 -2.38 2.50 -18.83
N ILE A 9 -2.10 1.71 -19.88
CA ILE A 9 -1.22 0.55 -19.80
C ILE A 9 0.21 0.96 -19.45
N ILE A 10 0.76 2.00 -20.10
CA ILE A 10 2.13 2.49 -19.81
C ILE A 10 2.24 2.92 -18.34
N VAL A 11 1.29 3.71 -17.85
CA VAL A 11 1.27 4.16 -16.45
C VAL A 11 1.16 2.98 -15.50
N ALA A 12 0.32 1.99 -15.80
CA ALA A 12 0.17 0.79 -14.97
C ALA A 12 1.45 -0.03 -14.91
N VAL A 13 2.15 -0.23 -16.04
CA VAL A 13 3.43 -0.94 -16.09
C VAL A 13 4.50 -0.21 -15.28
N ILE A 14 4.65 1.11 -15.49
CA ILE A 14 5.61 1.93 -14.72
C ILE A 14 5.30 1.86 -13.23
N SER A 15 4.03 1.99 -12.84
CA SER A 15 3.61 1.91 -11.44
C SER A 15 3.91 0.54 -10.84
N GLY A 16 3.73 -0.55 -11.60
CA GLY A 16 4.08 -1.90 -11.17
C GLY A 16 5.58 -2.07 -10.92
N ILE A 17 6.42 -1.56 -11.83
CA ILE A 17 7.88 -1.58 -11.67
C ILE A 17 8.30 -0.78 -10.43
N LEU A 18 7.74 0.41 -10.22
CA LEU A 18 8.02 1.25 -9.05
C LEU A 18 7.54 0.59 -7.75
N SER A 19 6.43 -0.13 -7.79
CA SER A 19 5.91 -0.89 -6.64
C SER A 19 6.88 -2.00 -6.19
N ALA A 20 7.57 -2.66 -7.12
CA ALA A 20 8.62 -3.62 -6.78
C ALA A 20 9.78 -2.98 -5.99
N GLY A 21 10.08 -1.70 -6.24
CA GLY A 21 11.07 -0.93 -5.47
C GLY A 21 10.76 -0.87 -3.98
N PHE A 22 9.50 -0.94 -3.59
CA PHE A 22 9.11 -0.98 -2.18
C PHE A 22 9.54 -2.30 -1.51
N ALA A 23 9.36 -3.44 -2.17
CA ALA A 23 9.84 -4.73 -1.67
C ALA A 23 11.36 -4.75 -1.51
N PHE A 24 12.10 -4.20 -2.49
CA PHE A 24 13.54 -4.05 -2.39
C PHE A 24 13.95 -3.14 -1.23
N SER A 25 13.22 -2.06 -0.98
CA SER A 25 13.53 -1.16 0.14
C SER A 25 13.37 -1.82 1.50
N LEU A 26 12.39 -2.71 1.66
CA LEU A 26 12.23 -3.51 2.87
C LEU A 26 13.39 -4.49 3.06
N SER A 27 13.78 -5.20 2.01
CA SER A 27 14.90 -6.13 2.05
C SER A 27 16.23 -5.42 2.34
N MET A 28 16.50 -4.30 1.67
CA MET A 28 17.70 -3.48 1.92
C MET A 28 17.68 -2.80 3.29
N GLY A 29 16.53 -2.62 3.89
CA GLY A 29 16.32 -2.01 5.19
C GLY A 29 16.52 -2.96 6.38
N GLU A 30 16.87 -4.22 6.15
CA GLU A 30 17.12 -5.19 7.24
C GLU A 30 18.14 -4.68 8.27
N PRO A 31 19.26 -4.01 7.92
CA PRO A 31 20.17 -3.44 8.90
C PRO A 31 19.51 -2.41 9.83
N ILE A 32 18.52 -1.66 9.32
CA ILE A 32 17.76 -0.69 10.13
C ILE A 32 16.85 -1.43 11.11
N ALA A 33 16.19 -2.48 10.65
CA ALA A 33 15.33 -3.32 11.47
C ALA A 33 16.12 -3.98 12.62
N GLU A 34 17.28 -4.55 12.31
CA GLU A 34 18.15 -5.18 13.34
C GLU A 34 18.73 -4.16 14.31
N ALA A 35 19.12 -2.96 13.85
CA ALA A 35 19.57 -1.90 14.73
C ALA A 35 18.46 -1.44 15.68
N ALA A 36 17.23 -1.27 15.17
CA ALA A 36 16.07 -0.90 15.98
C ALA A 36 15.73 -1.99 17.02
N ARG A 37 15.77 -3.25 16.60
CA ARG A 37 15.60 -4.39 17.50
C ARG A 37 16.63 -4.38 18.65
N LYS A 38 17.90 -4.24 18.30
CA LYS A 38 18.99 -4.20 19.28
C LYS A 38 18.80 -3.07 20.30
N ILE A 39 18.53 -1.87 19.83
CA ILE A 39 18.28 -0.72 20.70
C ILE A 39 17.08 -0.98 21.63
N ALA A 40 15.98 -1.51 21.10
CA ALA A 40 14.78 -1.79 21.89
C ALA A 40 15.02 -2.80 23.01
N VAL A 41 15.85 -3.82 22.77
CA VAL A 41 16.23 -4.82 23.77
C VAL A 41 17.26 -4.24 24.75
N ASP A 42 18.30 -3.59 24.27
CA ASP A 42 19.39 -3.03 25.10
C ASP A 42 18.89 -1.93 26.06
N THR A 43 17.83 -1.20 25.64
CA THR A 43 17.18 -0.18 26.49
C THR A 43 16.04 -0.73 27.34
N GLU A 44 15.82 -2.03 27.32
CA GLU A 44 14.68 -2.70 28.01
C GLU A 44 13.31 -2.12 27.64
N ALA A 45 13.20 -1.43 26.48
CA ALA A 45 11.95 -0.85 26.01
C ALA A 45 10.96 -1.93 25.53
N LEU A 46 11.47 -3.04 25.02
CA LEU A 46 10.67 -4.19 24.56
C LEU A 46 11.36 -5.51 24.97
N ALA A 47 10.54 -6.50 25.28
CA ALA A 47 11.02 -7.88 25.42
C ALA A 47 11.58 -8.37 24.05
N PRO A 48 12.59 -9.27 24.03
CA PRO A 48 13.23 -9.72 22.79
C PRO A 48 12.24 -10.22 21.73
N GLU A 49 11.23 -11.00 22.12
CA GLU A 49 10.19 -11.49 21.19
C GLU A 49 9.35 -10.37 20.58
N SER A 50 8.99 -9.37 21.39
CA SER A 50 8.26 -8.19 20.89
C SER A 50 9.14 -7.33 19.99
N ALA A 51 10.41 -7.17 20.33
CA ALA A 51 11.37 -6.43 19.51
C ALA A 51 11.55 -7.10 18.13
N ASP A 52 11.62 -8.42 18.06
CA ASP A 52 11.65 -9.18 16.81
C ASP A 52 10.39 -8.97 15.99
N PHE A 53 9.24 -8.99 16.64
CA PHE A 53 7.94 -8.83 15.96
C PHE A 53 7.72 -7.45 15.35
N PHE A 54 8.26 -6.40 15.99
CA PHE A 54 8.06 -5.01 15.53
C PHE A 54 9.23 -4.41 14.75
N LYS A 55 10.35 -5.11 14.61
CA LYS A 55 11.59 -4.55 14.03
C LYS A 55 11.42 -3.94 12.64
N ASN A 56 10.58 -4.55 11.79
CA ASN A 56 10.36 -4.08 10.42
C ASN A 56 9.65 -2.71 10.36
N ASN A 57 8.99 -2.28 11.44
CA ASN A 57 8.35 -0.96 11.47
C ASN A 57 9.37 0.18 11.38
N ALA A 58 10.58 0.02 11.86
CA ALA A 58 11.65 1.02 11.73
C ALA A 58 12.02 1.24 10.24
N THR A 59 12.15 0.15 9.48
CA THR A 59 12.39 0.21 8.04
C THR A 59 11.23 0.85 7.31
N LEU A 60 9.99 0.50 7.69
CA LEU A 60 8.78 1.09 7.10
C LEU A 60 8.73 2.60 7.27
N VAL A 61 9.09 3.13 8.44
CA VAL A 61 9.14 4.58 8.66
C VAL A 61 10.08 5.25 7.66
N VAL A 62 11.28 4.74 7.48
CA VAL A 62 12.26 5.32 6.53
C VAL A 62 11.75 5.24 5.09
N THR A 63 11.24 4.08 4.69
CA THR A 63 10.72 3.85 3.33
C THR A 63 9.52 4.76 3.02
N LEU A 64 8.59 4.90 3.96
CA LEU A 64 7.39 5.73 3.78
C LEU A 64 7.70 7.22 3.77
N TRP A 65 8.75 7.68 4.46
CA TRP A 65 9.22 9.06 4.35
C TRP A 65 9.61 9.45 2.92
N GLY A 66 10.28 8.56 2.19
CA GLY A 66 10.59 8.77 0.78
C GLY A 66 9.33 8.97 -0.07
N GLY A 67 8.34 8.11 0.13
CA GLY A 67 7.03 8.23 -0.52
C GLY A 67 6.30 9.52 -0.14
N PHE A 68 6.31 9.89 1.14
CA PHE A 68 5.71 11.13 1.63
C PHE A 68 6.33 12.36 0.96
N ILE A 69 7.66 12.47 0.94
CA ILE A 69 8.36 13.62 0.35
C ILE A 69 8.01 13.72 -1.14
N SER A 70 8.06 12.62 -1.89
CA SER A 70 7.73 12.61 -3.31
C SER A 70 6.29 13.05 -3.58
N ASN A 71 5.33 12.51 -2.84
CA ASN A 71 3.93 12.89 -2.97
C ASN A 71 3.68 14.34 -2.56
N PHE A 72 4.30 14.79 -1.47
CA PHE A 72 4.18 16.17 -1.00
C PHE A 72 4.66 17.18 -2.05
N LEU A 73 5.82 16.91 -2.67
CA LEU A 73 6.37 17.77 -3.71
C LEU A 73 5.49 17.80 -4.97
N ILE A 74 5.03 16.63 -5.44
CA ILE A 74 4.18 16.52 -6.63
C ILE A 74 2.82 17.18 -6.39
N CYS A 75 2.16 16.87 -5.28
CA CYS A 75 0.87 17.46 -4.93
C CYS A 75 0.98 18.97 -4.70
N GLY A 76 2.02 19.43 -4.02
CA GLY A 76 2.31 20.84 -3.83
C GLY A 76 2.49 21.57 -5.16
N TYR A 77 3.30 21.01 -6.06
CA TYR A 77 3.47 21.54 -7.42
C TYR A 77 2.14 21.62 -8.18
N MET A 78 1.33 20.56 -8.13
CA MET A 78 0.03 20.55 -8.82
C MET A 78 -0.95 21.59 -8.25
N ILE A 79 -1.01 21.72 -6.93
CA ILE A 79 -1.84 22.72 -6.24
C ILE A 79 -1.45 24.14 -6.66
N LEU A 80 -0.16 24.44 -6.68
CA LEU A 80 0.36 25.74 -7.09
C LEU A 80 0.09 26.01 -8.59
N ARG A 81 0.39 25.04 -9.44
CA ARG A 81 0.17 25.14 -10.89
C ARG A 81 -1.30 25.36 -11.25
N ASN A 82 -2.21 24.65 -10.61
CA ASN A 82 -3.65 24.72 -10.87
C ASN A 82 -4.33 25.85 -10.08
N LYS A 83 -3.59 26.59 -9.25
CA LYS A 83 -4.12 27.65 -8.36
C LYS A 83 -5.30 27.19 -7.50
N SER A 84 -5.31 25.90 -7.12
CA SER A 84 -6.42 25.24 -6.42
C SER A 84 -6.35 25.37 -4.89
N LEU A 85 -5.39 26.10 -4.35
CA LEU A 85 -5.24 26.31 -2.90
C LEU A 85 -6.51 26.92 -2.28
N GLY A 86 -7.17 27.83 -3.01
CA GLY A 86 -8.42 28.46 -2.59
C GLY A 86 -9.60 27.49 -2.50
N ASP A 87 -9.58 26.39 -3.23
CA ASP A 87 -10.70 25.45 -3.27
C ASP A 87 -10.81 24.67 -1.94
N ILE A 88 -9.71 24.50 -1.22
CA ILE A 88 -9.67 23.91 0.12
C ILE A 88 -10.54 24.72 1.09
N TYR A 89 -10.56 26.05 0.95
CA TYR A 89 -11.31 26.94 1.85
C TYR A 89 -12.73 27.23 1.34
N LYS A 90 -12.98 27.11 0.03
CA LYS A 90 -14.30 27.37 -0.57
C LYS A 90 -15.38 26.37 -0.13
N ALA A 91 -15.00 25.15 0.22
CA ALA A 91 -15.93 24.11 0.67
C ALA A 91 -16.65 24.42 2.00
N GLY A 92 -16.25 25.50 2.69
CA GLY A 92 -16.77 25.86 4.00
C GLY A 92 -16.16 25.05 5.15
N LYS A 93 -16.19 25.65 6.35
CA LYS A 93 -15.51 25.11 7.54
C LYS A 93 -15.94 23.67 7.90
N LYS A 94 -17.23 23.37 7.84
CA LYS A 94 -17.78 22.04 8.19
C LYS A 94 -17.28 20.96 7.23
N MET A 95 -17.32 21.23 5.93
CA MET A 95 -16.85 20.30 4.91
C MET A 95 -15.33 20.12 4.97
N GLY A 96 -14.58 21.21 5.20
CA GLY A 96 -13.12 21.15 5.37
C GLY A 96 -12.71 20.26 6.54
N ILE A 97 -13.35 20.38 7.70
CA ILE A 97 -13.08 19.52 8.86
C ILE A 97 -13.43 18.07 8.55
N ALA A 98 -14.58 17.80 7.94
CA ALA A 98 -14.98 16.44 7.57
C ALA A 98 -13.97 15.80 6.61
N ASN A 99 -13.54 16.52 5.58
CA ASN A 99 -12.53 16.03 4.62
C ASN A 99 -11.20 15.76 5.31
N PHE A 100 -10.75 16.63 6.20
CA PHE A 100 -9.52 16.43 6.95
C PHE A 100 -9.59 15.17 7.83
N LEU A 101 -10.68 14.96 8.55
CA LEU A 101 -10.87 13.77 9.38
C LEU A 101 -10.93 12.49 8.54
N LEU A 102 -11.63 12.51 7.41
CA LEU A 102 -11.69 11.36 6.50
C LEU A 102 -10.31 11.04 5.89
N CYS A 103 -9.54 12.06 5.50
CA CYS A 103 -8.17 11.87 5.04
C CYS A 103 -7.27 11.32 6.14
N ALA A 104 -7.42 11.78 7.38
CA ALA A 104 -6.67 11.25 8.52
C ALA A 104 -6.99 9.78 8.76
N VAL A 105 -8.27 9.40 8.77
CA VAL A 105 -8.69 8.00 8.90
C VAL A 105 -8.15 7.15 7.74
N ALA A 106 -8.26 7.65 6.51
CA ALA A 106 -7.70 6.95 5.33
C ALA A 106 -6.19 6.75 5.46
N GLY A 107 -5.46 7.75 5.95
CA GLY A 107 -4.01 7.65 6.20
C GLY A 107 -3.66 6.60 7.26
N VAL A 108 -4.41 6.55 8.36
CA VAL A 108 -4.23 5.54 9.42
C VAL A 108 -4.52 4.13 8.87
N CYS A 109 -5.60 3.95 8.12
CA CYS A 109 -5.93 2.67 7.50
C CYS A 109 -4.86 2.25 6.48
N TRP A 110 -4.36 3.21 5.68
CA TRP A 110 -3.30 2.96 4.71
C TRP A 110 -1.99 2.57 5.36
N TYR A 111 -1.57 3.24 6.44
CA TYR A 111 -0.39 2.85 7.20
C TYR A 111 -0.59 1.51 7.91
N GLY A 112 -1.78 1.27 8.45
CA GLY A 112 -2.11 0.05 9.16
C GLY A 112 -1.84 -1.22 8.36
N GLN A 113 -2.09 -1.22 7.05
CA GLN A 113 -1.77 -2.37 6.20
C GLN A 113 -0.27 -2.70 6.20
N PHE A 114 0.60 -1.68 6.13
CA PHE A 114 2.05 -1.89 6.16
C PHE A 114 2.55 -2.30 7.55
N PHE A 115 1.94 -1.74 8.59
CA PHE A 115 2.22 -2.12 9.96
C PHE A 115 1.98 -3.61 10.18
N PHE A 116 0.79 -4.11 9.83
CA PHE A 116 0.46 -5.53 9.95
C PHE A 116 1.27 -6.41 8.98
N TYR A 117 1.55 -5.92 7.78
CA TYR A 117 2.43 -6.61 6.84
C TYR A 117 3.83 -6.78 7.42
N GLY A 118 4.42 -5.70 7.97
CA GLY A 118 5.74 -5.76 8.60
C GLY A 118 5.82 -6.74 9.76
N MET A 119 4.74 -6.85 10.56
CA MET A 119 4.62 -7.86 11.62
C MET A 119 4.51 -9.27 11.05
N GLY A 120 3.70 -9.46 10.01
CA GLY A 120 3.51 -10.76 9.37
C GLY A 120 4.79 -11.31 8.75
N THR A 121 5.60 -10.48 8.12
CA THR A 121 6.84 -10.90 7.47
C THR A 121 7.90 -11.38 8.46
N THR A 122 7.89 -10.94 9.72
CA THR A 122 8.81 -11.46 10.74
C THR A 122 8.52 -12.90 11.12
N GLN A 123 7.31 -13.40 10.86
CA GLN A 123 6.89 -14.78 11.13
C GLN A 123 7.15 -15.71 9.94
N LEU A 124 7.49 -15.14 8.77
CA LEU A 124 7.86 -15.89 7.57
C LEU A 124 9.39 -16.04 7.52
N GLY A 125 9.89 -17.12 6.93
CA GLY A 125 11.32 -17.27 6.65
C GLY A 125 11.79 -16.24 5.61
N LYS A 126 13.07 -15.88 5.62
CA LYS A 126 13.67 -14.92 4.67
C LYS A 126 13.48 -15.34 3.21
N GLU A 127 13.38 -16.63 2.95
CA GLU A 127 13.08 -17.19 1.64
C GLU A 127 11.72 -16.76 1.07
N TYR A 128 10.79 -16.30 1.92
CA TYR A 128 9.44 -15.91 1.54
C TYR A 128 9.23 -14.40 1.40
N ASP A 129 10.22 -13.58 1.69
CA ASP A 129 10.10 -12.11 1.67
C ASP A 129 9.58 -11.59 0.33
N PHE A 130 10.12 -12.10 -0.78
CA PHE A 130 9.70 -11.66 -2.13
C PHE A 130 8.28 -12.12 -2.46
N SER A 131 7.93 -13.36 -2.13
CA SER A 131 6.59 -13.91 -2.40
C SER A 131 5.53 -13.31 -1.48
N SER A 132 5.87 -12.94 -0.26
CA SER A 132 4.97 -12.26 0.68
C SER A 132 4.49 -10.92 0.15
N TRP A 133 5.36 -10.14 -0.50
CA TRP A 133 4.98 -8.88 -1.14
C TRP A 133 3.99 -9.09 -2.29
N SER A 134 4.24 -10.09 -3.14
CA SER A 134 3.33 -10.42 -4.25
C SER A 134 1.96 -10.85 -3.74
N LEU A 135 1.91 -11.65 -2.67
CA LEU A 135 0.67 -12.04 -2.00
C LEU A 135 -0.06 -10.82 -1.43
N HIS A 136 0.64 -9.96 -0.70
CA HIS A 136 0.07 -8.74 -0.13
C HIS A 136 -0.57 -7.85 -1.20
N MET A 137 0.12 -7.60 -2.31
CA MET A 137 -0.41 -6.81 -3.43
C MET A 137 -1.62 -7.47 -4.09
N SER A 138 -1.62 -8.80 -4.24
CA SER A 138 -2.77 -9.54 -4.79
C SER A 138 -3.99 -9.39 -3.90
N PHE A 139 -3.85 -9.50 -2.59
CA PHE A 139 -4.95 -9.32 -1.64
C PHE A 139 -5.48 -7.88 -1.63
N ILE A 140 -4.62 -6.86 -1.73
CA ILE A 140 -5.07 -5.46 -1.84
C ILE A 140 -6.00 -5.32 -3.05
N ILE A 141 -5.63 -5.85 -4.20
CA ILE A 141 -6.44 -5.76 -5.44
C ILE A 141 -7.77 -6.49 -5.26
N VAL A 142 -7.75 -7.71 -4.70
CA VAL A 142 -8.98 -8.49 -4.46
C VAL A 142 -9.92 -7.76 -3.51
N PHE A 143 -9.43 -7.28 -2.37
CA PHE A 143 -10.26 -6.57 -1.40
C PHE A 143 -10.77 -5.23 -1.95
N ALA A 144 -9.94 -4.48 -2.70
CA ALA A 144 -10.39 -3.26 -3.37
C ALA A 144 -11.54 -3.55 -4.36
N ALA A 145 -11.43 -4.63 -5.13
CA ALA A 145 -12.48 -5.03 -6.06
C ALA A 145 -13.78 -5.45 -5.33
N ILE A 146 -13.67 -6.16 -4.20
CA ILE A 146 -14.82 -6.55 -3.37
C ILE A 146 -15.52 -5.30 -2.81
N TRP A 147 -14.76 -4.32 -2.30
CA TRP A 147 -15.31 -3.06 -1.82
C TRP A 147 -16.00 -2.26 -2.93
N ALA A 148 -15.37 -2.15 -4.10
CA ALA A 148 -15.95 -1.46 -5.27
C ALA A 148 -17.26 -2.12 -5.72
N LEU A 149 -17.36 -3.47 -5.65
CA LEU A 149 -18.60 -4.19 -5.92
C LEU A 149 -19.66 -3.90 -4.85
N GLY A 150 -19.29 -3.90 -3.56
CA GLY A 150 -20.18 -3.60 -2.45
C GLY A 150 -20.72 -2.17 -2.49
N LEU A 151 -19.89 -1.21 -2.84
CA LEU A 151 -20.25 0.20 -3.02
C LEU A 151 -20.99 0.46 -4.36
N ARG A 152 -21.20 -0.57 -5.17
CA ARG A 152 -21.89 -0.51 -6.47
C ARG A 152 -21.22 0.42 -7.47
N GLU A 153 -19.91 0.62 -7.39
CA GLU A 153 -19.14 1.46 -8.31
C GLU A 153 -19.21 0.92 -9.76
N TRP A 154 -19.41 -0.39 -9.91
CA TRP A 154 -19.59 -1.07 -11.20
C TRP A 154 -21.04 -1.05 -11.73
N LYS A 155 -21.91 -0.21 -11.12
CA LYS A 155 -23.29 -0.08 -11.57
C LYS A 155 -23.30 0.67 -12.92
N GLY A 156 -23.87 0.02 -13.95
CA GLY A 156 -23.91 0.56 -15.31
C GLY A 156 -22.78 0.08 -16.22
N SER A 157 -21.77 -0.64 -15.70
CA SER A 157 -20.78 -1.29 -16.56
C SER A 157 -21.39 -2.51 -17.27
N GLY A 158 -20.91 -2.77 -18.51
CA GLY A 158 -21.37 -3.89 -19.33
C GLY A 158 -21.06 -5.26 -18.72
N ALA A 159 -21.77 -6.29 -19.18
CA ALA A 159 -21.59 -7.66 -18.72
C ALA A 159 -20.17 -8.18 -18.97
N LEU A 160 -19.57 -7.83 -20.11
CA LEU A 160 -18.19 -8.21 -20.45
C LEU A 160 -17.18 -7.65 -19.43
N THR A 161 -17.33 -6.39 -19.04
CA THR A 161 -16.45 -5.74 -18.05
C THR A 161 -16.51 -6.45 -16.70
N LYS A 162 -17.72 -6.84 -16.27
CA LYS A 162 -17.90 -7.59 -15.03
C LYS A 162 -17.31 -9.00 -15.11
N CYS A 163 -17.47 -9.65 -16.27
CA CYS A 163 -16.87 -10.96 -16.51
C CYS A 163 -15.33 -10.91 -16.42
N VAL A 164 -14.72 -9.92 -17.08
CA VAL A 164 -13.25 -9.71 -17.03
C VAL A 164 -12.79 -9.42 -15.60
N LEU A 165 -13.53 -8.63 -14.82
CA LEU A 165 -13.23 -8.37 -13.41
C LEU A 165 -13.21 -9.67 -12.59
N TRP A 166 -14.25 -10.51 -12.72
CA TRP A 166 -14.32 -11.77 -11.97
C TRP A 166 -13.24 -12.77 -12.38
N VAL A 167 -12.92 -12.84 -13.68
CA VAL A 167 -11.80 -13.66 -14.17
C VAL A 167 -10.47 -13.16 -13.59
N GLY A 168 -10.25 -11.85 -13.55
CA GLY A 168 -9.05 -11.25 -12.95
C GLY A 168 -8.93 -11.59 -11.45
N ILE A 169 -10.00 -11.45 -10.69
CA ILE A 169 -10.04 -11.84 -9.27
C ILE A 169 -9.73 -13.33 -9.10
N LEU A 170 -10.33 -14.19 -9.91
CA LEU A 170 -10.09 -15.63 -9.86
C LEU A 170 -8.62 -15.97 -10.12
N ILE A 171 -8.02 -15.35 -11.15
CA ILE A 171 -6.59 -15.53 -11.47
C ILE A 171 -5.71 -15.13 -10.29
N LEU A 172 -5.97 -13.98 -9.65
CA LEU A 172 -5.20 -13.52 -8.50
C LEU A 172 -5.32 -14.47 -7.31
N VAL A 173 -6.52 -14.95 -7.01
CA VAL A 173 -6.73 -15.91 -5.91
C VAL A 173 -6.04 -17.24 -6.21
N CYS A 174 -6.16 -17.77 -7.44
CA CYS A 174 -5.46 -19.00 -7.83
C CYS A 174 -3.92 -18.82 -7.77
N SER A 175 -3.41 -17.68 -8.21
CA SER A 175 -1.98 -17.34 -8.12
C SER A 175 -1.49 -17.34 -6.68
N ALA A 176 -2.25 -16.72 -5.76
CA ALA A 176 -1.93 -16.73 -4.34
C ALA A 176 -1.88 -18.16 -3.75
N PHE A 177 -2.83 -19.00 -4.16
CA PHE A 177 -2.84 -20.42 -3.78
C PHE A 177 -1.62 -21.19 -4.29
N ILE A 178 -1.25 -21.00 -5.55
CA ILE A 178 -0.06 -21.65 -6.16
C ILE A 178 1.21 -21.23 -5.44
N ILE A 179 1.38 -19.93 -5.14
CA ILE A 179 2.51 -19.42 -4.37
C ILE A 179 2.55 -20.09 -2.99
N GLY A 180 1.41 -20.17 -2.29
CA GLY A 180 1.33 -20.80 -0.98
C GLY A 180 1.62 -22.31 -0.99
N LEU A 181 1.28 -23.02 -2.08
CA LEU A 181 1.60 -24.45 -2.22
C LEU A 181 3.09 -24.68 -2.55
N GLY A 182 3.70 -23.78 -3.32
CA GLY A 182 5.13 -23.88 -3.67
C GLY A 182 6.08 -23.62 -2.50
N GLN A 183 5.55 -23.18 -1.36
CA GLN A 183 6.28 -22.89 -0.12
C GLN A 183 6.30 -24.08 0.87
N ARG A 184 5.75 -25.24 0.45
CA ARG A 184 5.81 -26.49 1.22
C ARG A 184 6.91 -27.39 0.72
#